data_874ee4a40baa967fa9413ef7f3327cb5
#
_entry.id   874ee4a40baa967fa9413ef7f3327cb5
#
_cell.length_a   1.000
_cell.length_b   1.000
_cell.length_c   1.000
_cell.angle_alpha   90.00
_cell.angle_beta   90.00
_cell.angle_gamma   90.00
#
_symmetry.space_group_name_H-M   'P 1'
#
loop_
_entity.id
_entity.type
_entity.pdbx_description
1 polymer ?
#
loop_
_entity_poly.entity_id
_entity_poly.type
_entity_poly.pdbx_seq_one_letter_code
_entity_poly.pdbx_strand_id
1 'polypeptide(L)'
;MKHLLILISILLLSSPVIGNSHKGETLYLWETSSGSLWKGFGDKDTQPKYQGQVKDGKPNGLGVIIYTNGSKYVGGWENGKYQGQGTYTKPDGTKYIGSWKIIGGVSSHWNGEYYDEDGIIKYKWVNGKLIKQYKT
;
A
#
# COMPACT_ATOMS: atom_id res chain seq x y z
N MET A 1 1.55 -25.21 5.51
CA MET A 1 0.79 -24.40 4.54
C MET A 1 0.80 -22.89 4.83
N LYS A 2 1.64 -22.40 5.74
CA LYS A 2 1.72 -20.96 6.09
C LYS A 2 2.62 -20.13 5.16
N HIS A 3 3.36 -20.75 4.25
CA HIS A 3 4.35 -20.06 3.41
C HIS A 3 3.91 -19.76 1.97
N LEU A 4 2.71 -20.21 1.55
CA LEU A 4 2.26 -20.06 0.16
C LEU A 4 1.65 -18.69 -0.14
N LEU A 5 1.10 -18.01 0.86
CA LEU A 5 0.43 -16.71 0.68
C LEU A 5 1.39 -15.50 0.58
N ILE A 6 2.62 -15.66 1.07
CA ILE A 6 3.64 -14.58 1.02
C ILE A 6 4.29 -14.49 -0.38
N LEU A 7 4.32 -15.60 -1.12
CA LEU A 7 4.93 -15.65 -2.46
C LEU A 7 4.04 -15.03 -3.55
N ILE A 8 2.73 -14.95 -3.34
CA ILE A 8 1.80 -14.42 -4.36
C ILE A 8 1.89 -12.89 -4.48
N SER A 9 2.18 -12.18 -3.38
CA SER A 9 2.34 -10.73 -3.43
C SER A 9 3.64 -10.25 -4.08
N ILE A 10 4.66 -11.11 -4.12
CA ILE A 10 5.96 -10.82 -4.75
C ILE A 10 5.91 -11.16 -6.25
N LEU A 11 5.11 -12.16 -6.64
CA LEU A 11 5.03 -12.62 -8.03
C LEU A 11 4.28 -11.65 -8.94
N LEU A 12 3.38 -10.82 -8.40
CA LEU A 12 2.66 -9.79 -9.16
C LEU A 12 3.55 -8.61 -9.59
N LEU A 13 4.72 -8.45 -8.97
CA LEU A 13 5.70 -7.43 -9.36
C LEU A 13 6.73 -7.93 -10.40
N SER A 14 6.75 -9.24 -10.68
CA SER A 14 7.71 -9.85 -11.60
C SER A 14 7.12 -10.34 -12.91
N SER A 15 5.82 -10.20 -13.13
CA SER A 15 5.22 -10.55 -14.42
C SER A 15 5.63 -9.53 -15.48
N PRO A 16 6.28 -9.95 -16.58
CA PRO A 16 6.56 -9.04 -17.67
C PRO A 16 5.22 -8.67 -18.31
N VAL A 17 4.79 -7.43 -18.13
CA VAL A 17 3.73 -6.85 -18.95
C VAL A 17 4.31 -6.69 -20.35
N ILE A 18 3.91 -7.56 -21.26
CA ILE A 18 4.23 -7.46 -22.69
C ILE A 18 3.44 -6.25 -23.23
N GLY A 19 4.15 -5.17 -23.51
CA GLY A 19 3.59 -4.00 -24.18
C GLY A 19 3.72 -2.72 -23.36
N ASN A 20 4.72 -1.90 -23.69
CA ASN A 20 5.18 -0.65 -23.10
C ASN A 20 5.85 -0.81 -21.73
N SER A 21 7.16 -0.71 -21.78
CA SER A 21 8.07 -0.67 -20.64
C SER A 21 7.83 0.60 -19.80
N HIS A 22 6.81 0.62 -18.98
CA HIS A 22 6.81 1.53 -17.86
C HIS A 22 7.78 0.96 -16.82
N LYS A 23 9.06 1.30 -16.96
CA LYS A 23 10.01 1.19 -15.85
C LYS A 23 9.36 1.90 -14.69
N GLY A 24 9.17 1.19 -13.57
CA GLY A 24 8.63 1.80 -12.37
C GLY A 24 9.42 3.05 -12.01
N GLU A 25 8.74 4.16 -11.83
CA GLU A 25 9.35 5.42 -11.44
C GLU A 25 9.57 5.45 -9.94
N THR A 26 10.57 6.20 -9.50
CA THR A 26 10.80 6.48 -8.08
C THR A 26 10.33 7.89 -7.77
N LEU A 27 9.47 7.99 -6.75
CA LEU A 27 9.00 9.26 -6.20
C LEU A 27 9.25 9.30 -4.69
N TYR A 28 9.33 10.51 -4.16
CA TYR A 28 9.45 10.78 -2.73
C TYR A 28 8.30 11.68 -2.29
N LEU A 29 7.71 11.35 -1.13
CA LEU A 29 6.63 12.15 -0.56
C LEU A 29 7.19 13.23 0.35
N TRP A 30 6.95 14.47 0.00
CA TRP A 30 7.37 15.64 0.74
C TRP A 30 6.18 16.26 1.47
N GLU A 31 6.31 16.43 2.79
CA GLU A 31 5.33 17.16 3.58
C GLU A 31 5.67 18.65 3.59
N THR A 32 4.71 19.48 3.29
CA THR A 32 4.84 20.95 3.28
C THR A 32 3.72 21.59 4.08
N SER A 33 3.86 22.86 4.38
CA SER A 33 2.81 23.64 5.07
C SER A 33 1.48 23.72 4.31
N SER A 34 1.52 23.48 2.99
CA SER A 34 0.32 23.47 2.12
C SER A 34 -0.17 22.06 1.75
N GLY A 35 0.44 21.01 2.31
CA GLY A 35 0.09 19.62 2.07
C GLY A 35 1.25 18.79 1.54
N SER A 36 0.94 17.57 1.10
CA SER A 36 1.93 16.61 0.60
C SER A 36 2.19 16.80 -0.89
N LEU A 37 3.45 16.67 -1.30
CA LEU A 37 3.90 16.77 -2.69
C LEU A 37 4.74 15.54 -3.07
N TRP A 38 4.53 15.02 -4.28
CA TRP A 38 5.36 13.97 -4.87
C TRP A 38 6.47 14.59 -5.72
N LYS A 39 7.72 14.15 -5.49
CA LYS A 39 8.89 14.62 -6.26
C LYS A 39 9.76 13.44 -6.69
N GLY A 40 10.42 13.57 -7.84
CA GLY A 40 11.35 12.56 -8.36
C GLY A 40 12.70 12.53 -7.64
N PHE A 41 12.87 13.30 -6.57
CA PHE A 41 14.10 13.36 -5.77
C PHE A 41 13.77 13.47 -4.28
N GLY A 42 14.63 12.94 -3.44
CA GLY A 42 14.50 12.94 -1.99
C GLY A 42 15.49 11.99 -1.36
N ASP A 43 15.44 11.89 -0.05
CA ASP A 43 16.23 10.96 0.75
C ASP A 43 15.30 9.99 1.48
N LYS A 44 15.49 8.68 1.26
CA LYS A 44 14.70 7.61 1.90
C LYS A 44 14.70 7.65 3.44
N ASP A 45 15.68 8.29 4.03
CA ASP A 45 15.80 8.41 5.48
C ASP A 45 14.97 9.58 6.05
N THR A 46 14.55 10.49 5.20
CA THR A 46 13.75 11.67 5.58
C THR A 46 12.42 11.79 4.87
N GLN A 47 12.25 11.16 3.71
CA GLN A 47 10.99 11.11 2.98
C GLN A 47 10.57 9.68 2.66
N PRO A 48 9.28 9.34 2.73
CA PRO A 48 8.78 8.09 2.19
C PRO A 48 9.15 7.93 0.72
N LYS A 49 9.60 6.72 0.36
CA LYS A 49 10.04 6.38 -1.00
C LYS A 49 9.03 5.48 -1.68
N TYR A 50 8.52 5.91 -2.81
CA TYR A 50 7.64 5.15 -3.69
C TYR A 50 8.42 4.60 -4.89
N GLN A 51 8.06 3.39 -5.32
CA GLN A 51 8.47 2.80 -6.59
C GLN A 51 7.28 2.12 -7.25
N GLY A 52 7.00 2.47 -8.49
CA GLY A 52 5.90 1.87 -9.22
C GLY A 52 5.41 2.71 -10.39
N GLN A 53 4.15 2.46 -10.77
CA GLN A 53 3.51 3.17 -11.88
C GLN A 53 3.16 4.61 -11.45
N VAL A 54 3.37 5.54 -12.37
CA VAL A 54 3.18 6.98 -12.14
C VAL A 54 2.36 7.57 -13.28
N LYS A 55 1.46 8.48 -12.93
CA LYS A 55 0.69 9.30 -13.87
C LYS A 55 0.62 10.73 -13.35
N ASP A 56 0.94 11.69 -14.24
CA ASP A 56 0.93 13.12 -13.88
C ASP A 56 1.74 13.44 -12.61
N GLY A 57 2.90 12.79 -12.46
CA GLY A 57 3.81 12.99 -11.33
C GLY A 57 3.35 12.40 -10.00
N LYS A 58 2.34 11.53 -9.99
CA LYS A 58 1.79 10.89 -8.78
C LYS A 58 1.70 9.38 -8.93
N PRO A 59 1.81 8.60 -7.83
CA PRO A 59 1.50 7.19 -7.83
C PRO A 59 0.14 6.90 -8.45
N ASN A 60 0.10 6.02 -9.44
CA ASN A 60 -1.13 5.62 -10.12
C ASN A 60 -0.93 4.26 -10.80
N GLY A 61 -1.72 3.28 -10.45
CA GLY A 61 -1.56 1.89 -10.85
C GLY A 61 -0.96 1.04 -9.72
N LEU A 62 0.01 0.19 -10.00
CA LEU A 62 0.64 -0.68 -8.99
C LEU A 62 1.95 -0.06 -8.49
N GLY A 63 2.18 -0.14 -7.19
CA GLY A 63 3.40 0.37 -6.60
C GLY A 63 3.59 0.05 -5.13
N VAL A 64 4.79 0.37 -4.66
CA VAL A 64 5.25 0.15 -3.27
C VAL A 64 5.69 1.47 -2.70
N ILE A 65 5.25 1.81 -1.49
CA ILE A 65 5.83 2.87 -0.69
C ILE A 65 6.44 2.30 0.59
N ILE A 66 7.62 2.79 0.95
CA ILE A 66 8.27 2.52 2.23
C ILE A 66 8.37 3.84 2.99
N TYR A 67 7.77 3.88 4.16
CA TYR A 67 7.79 5.03 5.05
C TYR A 67 9.07 5.05 5.89
N THR A 68 9.43 6.23 6.39
CA THR A 68 10.64 6.43 7.20
C THR A 68 10.62 5.65 8.51
N ASN A 69 9.43 5.31 9.04
CA ASN A 69 9.27 4.46 10.22
C ASN A 69 9.35 2.95 9.93
N GLY A 70 9.58 2.55 8.66
CA GLY A 70 9.61 1.15 8.24
C GLY A 70 8.26 0.55 7.84
N SER A 71 7.16 1.28 7.98
CA SER A 71 5.87 0.85 7.43
C SER A 71 5.93 0.76 5.91
N LYS A 72 5.14 -0.14 5.33
CA LYS A 72 5.14 -0.38 3.88
C LYS A 72 3.72 -0.60 3.38
N TYR A 73 3.41 -0.05 2.21
CA TYR A 73 2.21 -0.40 1.45
C TYR A 73 2.60 -0.92 0.07
N VAL A 74 2.00 -2.04 -0.30
CA VAL A 74 2.12 -2.66 -1.63
C VAL A 74 0.73 -2.84 -2.20
N GLY A 75 0.44 -2.26 -3.34
CA GLY A 75 -0.87 -2.42 -3.93
C GLY A 75 -1.23 -1.38 -4.97
N GLY A 76 -2.53 -1.16 -5.13
CA GLY A 76 -3.11 -0.23 -6.08
C GLY A 76 -3.08 1.23 -5.60
N TRP A 77 -2.91 2.12 -6.55
CA TRP A 77 -2.82 3.57 -6.35
C TRP A 77 -3.68 4.31 -7.36
N GLU A 78 -4.26 5.39 -6.94
CA GLU A 78 -4.94 6.35 -7.79
C GLU A 78 -4.64 7.77 -7.32
N ASN A 79 -4.04 8.57 -8.20
CA ASN A 79 -3.77 9.98 -7.94
C ASN A 79 -3.06 10.24 -6.59
N GLY A 80 -2.04 9.41 -6.28
CA GLY A 80 -1.25 9.51 -5.05
C GLY A 80 -1.87 8.89 -3.81
N LYS A 81 -2.97 8.15 -3.93
CA LYS A 81 -3.71 7.52 -2.82
C LYS A 81 -3.86 6.03 -3.03
N TYR A 82 -3.97 5.26 -1.94
CA TYR A 82 -4.26 3.83 -2.01
C TYR A 82 -5.65 3.60 -2.59
N GLN A 83 -5.75 2.72 -3.55
CA GLN A 83 -7.00 2.33 -4.21
C GLN A 83 -6.91 0.90 -4.71
N GLY A 84 -8.01 0.14 -4.57
CA GLY A 84 -8.04 -1.27 -4.96
C GLY A 84 -7.34 -2.18 -3.95
N GLN A 85 -6.81 -3.31 -4.39
CA GLN A 85 -6.17 -4.29 -3.51
C GLN A 85 -4.81 -3.81 -3.03
N GLY A 86 -4.51 -4.06 -1.75
CA GLY A 86 -3.21 -3.72 -1.19
C GLY A 86 -2.97 -4.29 0.19
N THR A 87 -1.69 -4.32 0.56
CA THR A 87 -1.23 -4.77 1.87
C THR A 87 -0.45 -3.64 2.54
N TYR A 88 -0.91 -3.22 3.70
CA TYR A 88 -0.20 -2.29 4.57
C TYR A 88 0.41 -3.05 5.73
N THR A 89 1.73 -2.95 5.91
CA THR A 89 2.48 -3.62 6.97
C THR A 89 3.13 -2.58 7.87
N LYS A 90 2.95 -2.71 9.18
CA LYS A 90 3.61 -1.88 10.20
C LYS A 90 4.96 -2.48 10.61
N PRO A 91 5.86 -1.68 11.23
CA PRO A 91 7.16 -2.17 11.70
C PRO A 91 7.07 -3.33 12.70
N ASP A 92 6.00 -3.42 13.50
CA ASP A 92 5.76 -4.50 14.44
C ASP A 92 5.29 -5.82 13.79
N GLY A 93 5.13 -5.84 12.46
CA GLY A 93 4.67 -7.01 11.71
C GLY A 93 3.16 -7.13 11.58
N THR A 94 2.38 -6.30 12.26
CA THR A 94 0.93 -6.25 12.06
C THR A 94 0.62 -5.73 10.66
N LYS A 95 -0.47 -6.20 10.05
CA LYS A 95 -0.80 -5.83 8.67
C LYS A 95 -2.29 -5.86 8.38
N TYR A 96 -2.68 -5.02 7.45
CA TYR A 96 -3.97 -5.07 6.79
C TYR A 96 -3.80 -5.62 5.36
N ILE A 97 -4.61 -6.59 5.01
CA ILE A 97 -4.68 -7.16 3.66
C ILE A 97 -6.10 -7.01 3.14
N GLY A 98 -6.29 -6.30 2.05
CA GLY A 98 -7.61 -6.14 1.47
C GLY A 98 -7.71 -4.99 0.49
N SER A 99 -8.95 -4.58 0.24
CA SER A 99 -9.24 -3.48 -0.67
C SER A 99 -9.28 -2.14 0.06
N TRP A 100 -8.90 -1.12 -0.68
CA TRP A 100 -8.91 0.28 -0.29
C TRP A 100 -9.84 1.06 -1.20
N LYS A 101 -10.53 2.03 -0.65
CA LYS A 101 -11.42 2.91 -1.40
C LYS A 101 -11.21 4.35 -0.99
N ILE A 102 -11.19 5.26 -1.97
CA ILE A 102 -11.11 6.69 -1.69
C ILE A 102 -12.49 7.20 -1.36
N ILE A 103 -12.67 7.67 -0.12
CA ILE A 103 -13.93 8.23 0.39
C ILE A 103 -13.65 9.61 0.96
N GLY A 104 -14.32 10.64 0.44
CA GLY A 104 -14.06 12.01 0.87
C GLY A 104 -12.62 12.47 0.66
N GLY A 105 -11.94 11.94 -0.37
CA GLY A 105 -10.55 12.27 -0.68
C GLY A 105 -9.52 11.54 0.19
N VAL A 106 -9.93 10.58 1.03
CA VAL A 106 -9.05 9.82 1.92
C VAL A 106 -9.12 8.33 1.61
N SER A 107 -7.95 7.67 1.57
CA SER A 107 -7.88 6.21 1.46
C SER A 107 -8.44 5.55 2.72
N SER A 108 -9.42 4.68 2.54
CA SER A 108 -10.11 3.99 3.63
C SER A 108 -10.09 2.48 3.40
N HIS A 109 -9.97 1.71 4.48
CA HIS A 109 -10.16 0.25 4.42
C HIS A 109 -11.58 -0.04 3.93
N TRP A 110 -11.72 -0.97 2.99
CA TRP A 110 -13.03 -1.31 2.44
C TRP A 110 -13.45 -2.73 2.77
N ASN A 111 -12.82 -3.73 2.17
CA ASN A 111 -13.04 -5.14 2.47
C ASN A 111 -11.69 -5.82 2.71
N GLY A 112 -11.47 -6.37 3.89
CA GLY A 112 -10.20 -7.01 4.19
C GLY A 112 -10.04 -7.39 5.66
N GLU A 113 -8.85 -7.82 6.01
CA GLU A 113 -8.54 -8.40 7.31
C GLU A 113 -7.28 -7.76 7.90
N TYR A 114 -7.34 -7.50 9.19
CA TYR A 114 -6.22 -7.03 9.97
C TYR A 114 -5.63 -8.19 10.78
N TYR A 115 -4.35 -8.41 10.62
CA TYR A 115 -3.59 -9.48 11.27
C TYR A 115 -2.66 -8.92 12.33
N ASP A 116 -2.51 -9.63 13.44
CA ASP A 116 -1.47 -9.34 14.40
C ASP A 116 -0.10 -9.85 13.92
N GLU A 117 0.94 -9.66 14.76
CA GLU A 117 2.32 -10.07 14.49
C GLU A 117 2.48 -11.59 14.31
N ASP A 118 1.60 -12.38 14.91
CA ASP A 118 1.57 -13.84 14.81
C ASP A 118 0.75 -14.33 13.59
N GLY A 119 0.18 -13.42 12.82
CA GLY A 119 -0.65 -13.74 11.66
C GLY A 119 -2.07 -14.17 12.02
N ILE A 120 -2.56 -13.81 13.21
CA ILE A 120 -3.93 -14.10 13.66
C ILE A 120 -4.83 -12.92 13.27
N ILE A 121 -5.99 -13.23 12.65
CA ILE A 121 -6.98 -12.21 12.29
C ILE A 121 -7.59 -11.62 13.57
N LYS A 122 -7.47 -10.32 13.74
CA LYS A 122 -8.06 -9.56 14.85
C LYS A 122 -9.32 -8.83 14.47
N TYR A 123 -9.37 -8.30 13.26
CA TYR A 123 -10.48 -7.49 12.78
C TYR A 123 -10.75 -7.76 11.30
N LYS A 124 -12.01 -7.58 10.91
CA LYS A 124 -12.44 -7.57 9.50
C LYS A 124 -13.10 -6.25 9.17
N TRP A 125 -12.89 -5.82 7.95
CA TRP A 125 -13.59 -4.70 7.34
C TRP A 125 -14.54 -5.24 6.27
N VAL A 126 -15.79 -4.82 6.31
CA VAL A 126 -16.81 -5.18 5.32
C VAL A 126 -17.53 -3.91 4.89
N ASN A 127 -17.41 -3.57 3.61
CA ASN A 127 -17.99 -2.36 3.03
C ASN A 127 -17.67 -1.08 3.85
N GLY A 128 -16.40 -0.95 4.24
CA GLY A 128 -15.91 0.20 5.01
C GLY A 128 -16.28 0.19 6.50
N LYS A 129 -16.92 -0.86 7.00
CA LYS A 129 -17.28 -0.99 8.41
C LYS A 129 -16.36 -1.99 9.10
N LEU A 130 -15.86 -1.63 10.28
CA LEU A 130 -15.06 -2.50 11.13
C LEU A 130 -15.97 -3.52 11.83
N ILE A 131 -15.73 -4.80 11.56
CA ILE A 131 -16.38 -5.92 12.24
C ILE A 131 -15.37 -6.52 13.22
N LYS A 132 -15.65 -6.44 14.52
CA LYS A 132 -14.82 -7.12 15.51
C LYS A 132 -15.00 -8.62 15.38
N GLN A 133 -13.89 -9.35 15.35
CA GLN A 133 -13.94 -10.80 15.42
C GLN A 133 -14.16 -11.18 16.89
N TYR A 134 -15.25 -11.92 17.16
CA TYR A 134 -15.45 -12.50 18.48
C TYR A 134 -14.38 -13.60 18.68
N LYS A 135 -13.71 -13.58 19.84
CA LYS A 135 -12.91 -14.73 20.26
C LYS A 135 -13.85 -15.93 20.36
N THR A 136 -13.64 -16.92 19.53
CA THR A 136 -14.11 -18.28 19.79
C THR A 136 -13.22 -18.90 20.83
#